data_2fdf150949df55996d59a863438c7ef6
#
_entry.id   2fdf150949df55996d59a863438c7ef6
#
_cell.length_a   1.000
_cell.length_b   1.000
_cell.length_c   1.000
_cell.angle_alpha   90.00
_cell.angle_beta   90.00
_cell.angle_gamma   90.00
#
_symmetry.space_group_name_H-M   'P 1'
#
loop_
_entity.id
_entity.type
_entity.pdbx_description
1 polymer ?
#
loop_
_entity_poly.entity_id
_entity_poly.type
_entity_poly.pdbx_seq_one_letter_code
_entity_poly.pdbx_strand_id
1 'polypeptide(L)'
;MSAAHEPPPPAVVAGWLTPFLEFLAQERRYSGYTLRNYRQAFEGFWRWLRTSAPGKNLGALEPRDARDFVIEAQGRFGRRTLHNHVSALRAFYRFWLARGRVARNPFAGVPLPKLEKRLPQFLTETQMRDLLAGPLRLLESGSLGAFTAWRDRLVLELLYGGGLRVSELVGLNYAQLDLDGGVARVLGKGRKERLCPLGRVATAVLVKWRAEFARATAPGSPVVVTTQHRRLSVRAVQLLLKRYLALAGLPPDLTPHKLRHSYATHLLNAGADLRLVQELLGHASLNTTQIYTHVSTARLKEVYDKAHPRA
;
A
#
# COMPACT_ATOMS: atom_id res chain seq x y z
N MET A 1 34.08 -16.12 11.42
CA MET A 1 33.00 -16.68 10.57
C MET A 1 31.68 -16.33 11.21
N SER A 2 30.80 -15.69 10.50
CA SER A 2 29.78 -14.76 10.99
C SER A 2 28.51 -15.46 11.47
N ALA A 3 28.28 -15.56 12.77
CA ALA A 3 27.00 -15.93 13.41
C ALA A 3 25.85 -14.90 13.11
N ALA A 4 26.17 -13.86 12.36
CA ALA A 4 25.30 -12.70 12.13
C ALA A 4 24.17 -12.92 11.10
N HIS A 5 24.14 -14.06 10.39
CA HIS A 5 23.20 -14.29 9.28
C HIS A 5 22.35 -15.55 9.42
N GLU A 6 22.48 -16.29 10.51
CA GLU A 6 21.74 -17.54 10.66
C GLU A 6 20.27 -17.30 10.95
N PRO A 7 19.36 -17.88 10.15
CA PRO A 7 17.91 -17.77 10.41
C PRO A 7 17.55 -18.53 11.70
N PRO A 8 16.38 -18.26 12.29
CA PRO A 8 15.91 -19.01 13.44
C PRO A 8 15.88 -20.52 13.12
N PRO A 9 16.36 -21.39 14.04
CA PRO A 9 16.28 -22.84 13.85
C PRO A 9 14.86 -23.31 13.60
N PRO A 10 14.66 -24.40 12.82
CA PRO A 10 13.33 -24.93 12.52
C PRO A 10 12.46 -25.17 13.76
N ALA A 11 13.04 -25.67 14.85
CA ALA A 11 12.35 -25.85 16.11
C ALA A 11 11.81 -24.57 16.73
N VAL A 12 12.58 -23.48 16.65
CA VAL A 12 12.13 -22.15 17.12
C VAL A 12 11.03 -21.59 16.20
N VAL A 13 11.19 -21.74 14.89
CA VAL A 13 10.16 -21.33 13.93
C VAL A 13 8.87 -22.12 14.18
N ALA A 14 8.93 -23.44 14.24
CA ALA A 14 7.76 -24.30 14.49
C ALA A 14 7.11 -24.03 15.85
N GLY A 15 7.92 -23.89 16.90
CA GLY A 15 7.41 -23.77 18.26
C GLY A 15 6.95 -22.35 18.65
N TRP A 16 7.49 -21.30 18.04
CA TRP A 16 7.20 -19.92 18.44
C TRP A 16 6.59 -19.06 17.34
N LEU A 17 7.16 -19.10 16.13
CA LEU A 17 6.76 -18.17 15.08
C LEU A 17 5.55 -18.67 14.29
N THR A 18 5.53 -19.94 13.90
CA THR A 18 4.46 -20.51 13.07
C THR A 18 3.09 -20.40 13.73
N PRO A 19 2.86 -20.81 14.99
CA PRO A 19 1.55 -20.67 15.62
C PRO A 19 1.07 -19.23 15.72
N PHE A 20 2.00 -18.29 15.93
CA PHE A 20 1.66 -16.86 15.96
C PHE A 20 1.26 -16.35 14.57
N LEU A 21 1.99 -16.73 13.51
CA LEU A 21 1.64 -16.30 12.14
C LEU A 21 0.33 -16.93 11.66
N GLU A 22 0.04 -18.18 12.04
CA GLU A 22 -1.24 -18.85 11.78
C GLU A 22 -2.41 -18.13 12.46
N PHE A 23 -2.26 -17.79 13.73
CA PHE A 23 -3.23 -16.94 14.45
C PHE A 23 -3.49 -15.62 13.73
N LEU A 24 -2.43 -14.94 13.30
CA LEU A 24 -2.58 -13.68 12.55
C LEU A 24 -3.27 -13.88 11.20
N ALA A 25 -2.99 -14.99 10.51
CA ALA A 25 -3.58 -15.31 9.22
C ALA A 25 -5.06 -15.71 9.34
N GLN A 26 -5.36 -16.65 10.23
CA GLN A 26 -6.67 -17.31 10.32
C GLN A 26 -7.66 -16.51 11.16
N GLU A 27 -7.27 -16.10 12.37
CA GLU A 27 -8.17 -15.40 13.28
C GLU A 27 -8.19 -13.88 13.06
N ARG A 28 -7.02 -13.26 12.80
CA ARG A 28 -6.91 -11.82 12.57
C ARG A 28 -7.04 -11.43 11.10
N ARG A 29 -7.04 -12.39 10.18
CA ARG A 29 -7.16 -12.19 8.73
C ARG A 29 -6.16 -11.16 8.18
N TYR A 30 -4.92 -11.19 8.68
CA TYR A 30 -3.87 -10.30 8.22
C TYR A 30 -3.38 -10.68 6.83
N SER A 31 -3.03 -9.67 6.03
CA SER A 31 -2.51 -9.89 4.67
C SER A 31 -1.14 -10.59 4.70
N GLY A 32 -0.81 -11.32 3.62
CA GLY A 32 0.51 -11.94 3.47
C GLY A 32 1.67 -10.94 3.55
N TYR A 33 1.45 -9.68 3.17
CA TYR A 33 2.43 -8.61 3.36
C TYR A 33 2.66 -8.31 4.87
N THR A 34 1.58 -8.22 5.63
CA THR A 34 1.66 -8.00 7.08
C THR A 34 2.37 -9.18 7.76
N LEU A 35 2.03 -10.41 7.41
CA LEU A 35 2.68 -11.62 7.95
C LEU A 35 4.18 -11.63 7.67
N ARG A 36 4.60 -11.26 6.45
CA ARG A 36 6.04 -11.11 6.12
C ARG A 36 6.73 -10.08 7.00
N ASN A 37 6.11 -8.93 7.25
CA ASN A 37 6.70 -7.90 8.11
C ASN A 37 6.85 -8.40 9.56
N TYR A 38 5.88 -9.14 10.07
CA TYR A 38 5.95 -9.75 11.40
C TYR A 38 7.05 -10.82 11.48
N ARG A 39 7.17 -11.65 10.43
CA ARG A 39 8.28 -12.62 10.31
C ARG A 39 9.62 -11.90 10.30
N GLN A 40 9.81 -10.87 9.50
CA GLN A 40 11.06 -10.11 9.44
C GLN A 40 11.43 -9.45 10.78
N ALA A 41 10.44 -8.92 11.48
CA ALA A 41 10.65 -8.35 12.82
C ALA A 41 11.13 -9.41 13.81
N PHE A 42 10.52 -10.60 13.80
CA PHE A 42 10.93 -11.73 14.64
C PHE A 42 12.33 -12.21 14.28
N GLU A 43 12.64 -12.41 13.01
CA GLU A 43 13.95 -12.87 12.54
C GLU A 43 15.06 -11.86 12.90
N GLY A 44 14.78 -10.55 12.76
CA GLY A 44 15.68 -9.49 13.20
C GLY A 44 15.94 -9.49 14.70
N PHE A 45 14.88 -9.73 15.49
CA PHE A 45 14.99 -9.84 16.94
C PHE A 45 15.71 -11.14 17.37
N TRP A 46 15.41 -12.26 16.74
CA TRP A 46 16.11 -13.53 16.98
C TRP A 46 17.61 -13.41 16.76
N ARG A 47 18.01 -12.77 15.66
CA ARG A 47 19.42 -12.53 15.34
C ARG A 47 20.11 -11.71 16.45
N TRP A 48 19.48 -10.63 16.90
CA TRP A 48 19.96 -9.85 18.02
C TRP A 48 20.10 -10.69 19.29
N LEU A 49 19.10 -11.50 19.61
CA LEU A 49 19.11 -12.37 20.79
C LEU A 49 20.31 -13.31 20.78
N ARG A 50 20.67 -13.85 19.63
CA ARG A 50 21.81 -14.76 19.48
C ARG A 50 23.16 -14.06 19.55
N THR A 51 23.26 -12.83 19.06
CA THR A 51 24.53 -12.10 19.00
C THR A 51 24.78 -11.25 20.24
N SER A 52 23.78 -10.56 20.74
CA SER A 52 23.93 -9.55 21.79
C SER A 52 23.45 -10.00 23.17
N ALA A 53 22.68 -11.09 23.26
CA ALA A 53 22.19 -11.66 24.49
C ALA A 53 22.32 -13.19 24.53
N PRO A 54 23.53 -13.77 24.33
CA PRO A 54 23.74 -15.20 24.30
C PRO A 54 23.32 -15.84 25.61
N GLY A 55 22.67 -17.02 25.54
CA GLY A 55 22.15 -17.75 26.72
C GLY A 55 20.73 -17.35 27.15
N LYS A 56 20.18 -16.24 26.66
CA LYS A 56 18.78 -15.91 26.89
C LYS A 56 17.86 -16.67 25.94
N ASN A 57 16.67 -17.05 26.43
CA ASN A 57 15.65 -17.70 25.62
C ASN A 57 14.41 -16.80 25.49
N LEU A 58 13.57 -17.06 24.47
CA LEU A 58 12.38 -16.27 24.19
C LEU A 58 11.36 -16.22 25.34
N GLY A 59 11.32 -17.25 26.19
CA GLY A 59 10.37 -17.36 27.31
C GLY A 59 10.77 -16.57 28.55
N ALA A 60 12.06 -16.26 28.70
CA ALA A 60 12.65 -15.69 29.93
C ALA A 60 13.16 -14.25 29.74
N LEU A 61 12.69 -13.55 28.71
CA LEU A 61 13.13 -12.18 28.47
C LEU A 61 12.46 -11.17 29.41
N GLU A 62 13.24 -10.20 29.81
CA GLU A 62 12.81 -9.10 30.68
C GLU A 62 12.65 -7.77 29.91
N PRO A 63 11.97 -6.79 30.50
CA PRO A 63 11.85 -5.45 29.91
C PRO A 63 13.18 -4.77 29.60
N ARG A 64 14.25 -5.11 30.35
CA ARG A 64 15.62 -4.62 30.09
C ARG A 64 16.12 -5.15 28.75
N ASP A 65 15.96 -6.43 28.46
CA ASP A 65 16.41 -7.04 27.20
C ASP A 65 15.72 -6.41 25.99
N ALA A 66 14.43 -6.14 26.12
CA ALA A 66 13.69 -5.46 25.07
C ALA A 66 14.16 -4.01 24.85
N ARG A 67 14.56 -3.29 25.90
CA ARG A 67 15.17 -1.95 25.78
C ARG A 67 16.53 -2.03 25.09
N ASP A 68 17.39 -2.97 25.51
CA ASP A 68 18.72 -3.16 24.91
C ASP A 68 18.63 -3.46 23.42
N PHE A 69 17.68 -4.33 23.03
CA PHE A 69 17.34 -4.55 21.60
C PHE A 69 16.98 -3.26 20.89
N VAL A 70 16.09 -2.44 21.45
CA VAL A 70 15.64 -1.20 20.81
C VAL A 70 16.78 -0.21 20.66
N ILE A 71 17.64 -0.07 21.67
CA ILE A 71 18.82 0.82 21.65
C ILE A 71 19.74 0.39 20.49
N GLU A 72 20.12 -0.88 20.40
CA GLU A 72 21.00 -1.36 19.36
C GLU A 72 20.34 -1.28 17.97
N ALA A 73 19.05 -1.60 17.88
CA ALA A 73 18.30 -1.56 16.63
C ALA A 73 18.13 -0.14 16.05
N GLN A 74 18.25 0.91 16.86
CA GLN A 74 18.23 2.30 16.37
C GLN A 74 19.38 2.61 15.41
N GLY A 75 20.53 1.98 15.58
CA GLY A 75 21.67 2.12 14.66
C GLY A 75 21.48 1.38 13.33
N ARG A 76 20.56 0.42 13.27
CA ARG A 76 20.34 -0.45 12.09
C ARG A 76 19.08 -0.09 11.29
N PHE A 77 18.05 0.41 11.95
CA PHE A 77 16.74 0.64 11.35
C PHE A 77 16.31 2.10 11.46
N GLY A 78 15.73 2.62 10.39
CA GLY A 78 15.04 3.91 10.46
C GLY A 78 13.88 3.86 11.47
N ARG A 79 13.56 5.01 12.09
CA ARG A 79 12.56 5.15 13.18
C ARG A 79 11.23 4.45 12.91
N ARG A 80 10.69 4.55 11.69
CA ARG A 80 9.42 3.90 11.30
C ARG A 80 9.52 2.38 11.23
N THR A 81 10.62 1.85 10.69
CA THR A 81 10.88 0.40 10.65
C THR A 81 11.00 -0.18 12.04
N LEU A 82 11.77 0.49 12.92
CA LEU A 82 11.90 0.10 14.32
C LEU A 82 10.54 0.12 15.04
N HIS A 83 9.75 1.14 14.82
CA HIS A 83 8.38 1.25 15.36
C HIS A 83 7.51 0.03 14.96
N ASN A 84 7.57 -0.36 13.68
CA ASN A 84 6.84 -1.52 13.16
C ASN A 84 7.38 -2.83 13.77
N HIS A 85 8.70 -2.99 13.89
CA HIS A 85 9.32 -4.17 14.49
C HIS A 85 8.90 -4.34 15.95
N VAL A 86 8.99 -3.28 16.76
CA VAL A 86 8.57 -3.36 18.17
C VAL A 86 7.06 -3.59 18.29
N SER A 87 6.25 -3.01 17.43
CA SER A 87 4.80 -3.27 17.41
C SER A 87 4.50 -4.75 17.10
N ALA A 88 5.24 -5.35 16.16
CA ALA A 88 5.12 -6.77 15.83
C ALA A 88 5.55 -7.66 17.00
N LEU A 89 6.68 -7.33 17.67
CA LEU A 89 7.16 -8.06 18.84
C LEU A 89 6.24 -7.91 20.05
N ARG A 90 5.65 -6.74 20.27
CA ARG A 90 4.59 -6.56 21.28
C ARG A 90 3.39 -7.48 21.02
N ALA A 91 2.96 -7.59 19.76
CA ALA A 91 1.87 -8.48 19.40
C ALA A 91 2.26 -9.96 19.58
N PHE A 92 3.49 -10.34 19.21
CA PHE A 92 4.04 -11.66 19.39
C PHE A 92 4.04 -12.08 20.87
N TYR A 93 4.58 -11.25 21.76
CA TYR A 93 4.61 -11.56 23.19
C TYR A 93 3.23 -11.47 23.86
N ARG A 94 2.32 -10.64 23.38
CA ARG A 94 0.92 -10.62 23.82
C ARG A 94 0.21 -11.94 23.50
N PHE A 95 0.46 -12.50 22.32
CA PHE A 95 -0.08 -13.79 21.89
C PHE A 95 0.39 -14.93 22.81
N TRP A 96 1.69 -14.96 23.15
CA TRP A 96 2.25 -15.99 24.00
C TRP A 96 1.91 -15.79 25.49
N LEU A 97 1.78 -14.55 25.95
CA LEU A 97 1.29 -14.24 27.29
C LEU A 97 -0.14 -14.78 27.50
N ALA A 98 -1.02 -14.54 26.54
CA ALA A 98 -2.39 -15.04 26.58
C ALA A 98 -2.49 -16.57 26.58
N ARG A 99 -1.43 -17.28 26.17
CA ARG A 99 -1.32 -18.74 26.17
C ARG A 99 -0.47 -19.30 27.32
N GLY A 100 -0.10 -18.47 28.28
CA GLY A 100 0.69 -18.87 29.46
C GLY A 100 2.13 -19.32 29.17
N ARG A 101 2.62 -19.12 27.93
CA ARG A 101 3.97 -19.56 27.55
C ARG A 101 5.06 -18.58 27.99
N VAL A 102 4.72 -17.35 28.27
CA VAL A 102 5.59 -16.32 28.86
C VAL A 102 4.88 -15.67 30.04
N ALA A 103 5.63 -15.33 31.07
CA ALA A 103 5.08 -14.72 32.29
C ALA A 103 4.72 -13.24 32.07
N ARG A 104 5.36 -12.56 31.13
CA ARG A 104 5.16 -11.14 30.83
C ARG A 104 5.47 -10.81 29.38
N ASN A 105 4.99 -9.65 28.92
CA ASN A 105 5.38 -9.11 27.63
C ASN A 105 6.54 -8.11 27.81
N PRO A 106 7.78 -8.47 27.44
CA PRO A 106 8.95 -7.61 27.67
C PRO A 106 8.91 -6.30 26.88
N PHE A 107 8.14 -6.24 25.80
CA PHE A 107 8.00 -5.03 24.97
C PHE A 107 6.85 -4.11 25.38
N ALA A 108 6.03 -4.46 26.40
CA ALA A 108 4.81 -3.71 26.73
C ALA A 108 5.08 -2.22 27.03
N GLY A 109 6.05 -1.92 27.88
CA GLY A 109 6.40 -0.57 28.33
C GLY A 109 7.61 0.07 27.63
N VAL A 110 8.16 -0.55 26.55
CA VAL A 110 9.36 -0.02 25.91
C VAL A 110 9.05 1.28 25.17
N PRO A 111 9.70 2.42 25.49
CA PRO A 111 9.49 3.66 24.77
C PRO A 111 10.02 3.54 23.34
N LEU A 112 9.30 4.11 22.40
CA LEU A 112 9.69 4.13 20.98
C LEU A 112 10.12 5.54 20.60
N PRO A 113 11.08 5.68 19.65
CA PRO A 113 11.42 6.97 19.09
C PRO A 113 10.18 7.67 18.55
N LYS A 114 10.01 8.95 18.90
CA LYS A 114 8.93 9.77 18.34
C LYS A 114 9.08 9.82 16.82
N LEU A 115 8.02 9.50 16.11
CA LEU A 115 7.96 9.68 14.67
C LEU A 115 7.71 11.16 14.38
N GLU A 116 8.51 11.73 13.50
CA GLU A 116 8.26 13.09 13.00
C GLU A 116 6.90 13.09 12.27
N LYS A 117 6.02 13.97 12.70
CA LYS A 117 4.78 14.27 11.98
C LYS A 117 5.14 15.18 10.80
N ARG A 118 5.53 14.59 9.66
CA ARG A 118 5.64 15.38 8.43
C ARG A 118 4.24 15.80 8.00
N LEU A 119 4.09 17.06 7.64
CA LEU A 119 2.85 17.54 7.02
C LEU A 119 2.55 16.67 5.79
N PRO A 120 1.28 16.31 5.56
CA PRO A 120 0.90 15.58 4.37
C PRO A 120 1.31 16.38 3.14
N GLN A 121 2.20 15.84 2.32
CA GLN A 121 2.54 16.43 1.04
C GLN A 121 1.54 15.93 0.00
N PHE A 122 0.90 16.84 -0.69
CA PHE A 122 0.08 16.57 -1.87
C PHE A 122 0.58 17.41 -3.03
N LEU A 123 0.33 16.97 -4.24
CA LEU A 123 0.65 17.73 -5.46
C LEU A 123 -0.47 18.73 -5.73
N THR A 124 -0.11 19.93 -6.17
CA THR A 124 -1.08 20.88 -6.72
C THR A 124 -1.66 20.33 -8.04
N GLU A 125 -2.77 20.88 -8.50
CA GLU A 125 -3.37 20.47 -9.78
C GLU A 125 -2.43 20.69 -10.96
N THR A 126 -1.66 21.78 -10.96
CA THR A 126 -0.64 22.05 -11.99
C THR A 126 0.46 21.01 -11.96
N GLN A 127 1.04 20.72 -10.80
CA GLN A 127 2.05 19.67 -10.63
C GLN A 127 1.53 18.30 -11.06
N MET A 128 0.27 17.99 -10.72
CA MET A 128 -0.36 16.74 -11.13
C MET A 128 -0.55 16.67 -12.64
N ARG A 129 -0.98 17.76 -13.28
CA ARG A 129 -1.11 17.84 -14.74
C ARG A 129 0.23 17.59 -15.43
N ASP A 130 1.30 18.20 -14.94
CA ASP A 130 2.65 18.04 -15.49
C ASP A 130 3.17 16.60 -15.33
N LEU A 131 2.95 15.99 -14.17
CA LEU A 131 3.27 14.60 -13.91
C LEU A 131 2.54 13.66 -14.89
N LEU A 132 1.23 13.85 -15.04
CA LEU A 132 0.39 13.04 -15.91
C LEU A 132 0.75 13.21 -17.40
N ALA A 133 1.20 14.38 -17.84
CA ALA A 133 1.62 14.63 -19.21
C ALA A 133 2.97 13.98 -19.57
N GLY A 134 3.81 13.67 -18.58
CA GLY A 134 5.17 13.16 -18.76
C GLY A 134 5.31 12.01 -19.76
N PRO A 135 4.50 10.94 -19.69
CA PRO A 135 4.61 9.81 -20.63
C PRO A 135 4.43 10.22 -22.10
N LEU A 136 3.45 11.06 -22.40
CA LEU A 136 3.17 11.48 -23.77
C LEU A 136 4.20 12.49 -24.29
N ARG A 137 4.72 13.38 -23.44
CA ARG A 137 5.86 14.25 -23.78
C ARG A 137 7.10 13.44 -24.20
N LEU A 138 7.38 12.33 -23.52
CA LEU A 138 8.49 11.44 -23.91
C LEU A 138 8.22 10.67 -25.20
N LEU A 139 6.97 10.37 -25.50
CA LEU A 139 6.57 9.80 -26.78
C LEU A 139 6.79 10.81 -27.92
N GLU A 140 6.31 12.04 -27.76
CA GLU A 140 6.44 13.14 -28.73
C GLU A 140 7.91 13.46 -29.02
N SER A 141 8.79 13.43 -28.01
CA SER A 141 10.24 13.60 -28.20
C SER A 141 10.96 12.36 -28.75
N GLY A 142 10.27 11.26 -29.05
CA GLY A 142 10.88 10.02 -29.49
C GLY A 142 11.67 9.25 -28.41
N SER A 143 11.66 9.73 -27.17
CA SER A 143 12.42 9.14 -26.06
C SER A 143 11.74 7.92 -25.44
N LEU A 144 10.50 7.62 -25.81
CA LEU A 144 9.72 6.50 -25.28
C LEU A 144 8.81 5.91 -26.38
N GLY A 145 8.82 4.58 -26.51
CA GLY A 145 7.92 3.91 -27.47
C GLY A 145 6.45 3.98 -27.05
N ALA A 146 5.54 4.00 -28.04
CA ALA A 146 4.10 4.21 -27.85
C ALA A 146 3.46 3.27 -26.83
N PHE A 147 3.73 1.97 -26.88
CA PHE A 147 3.22 1.00 -25.88
C PHE A 147 3.54 1.43 -24.45
N THR A 148 4.80 1.79 -24.19
CA THR A 148 5.24 2.16 -22.83
C THR A 148 4.64 3.49 -22.40
N ALA A 149 4.59 4.47 -23.30
CA ALA A 149 4.02 5.78 -23.03
C ALA A 149 2.52 5.70 -22.66
N TRP A 150 1.73 4.98 -23.46
CA TRP A 150 0.29 4.82 -23.20
C TRP A 150 0.01 3.97 -21.96
N ARG A 151 0.80 2.91 -21.72
CA ARG A 151 0.72 2.13 -20.47
C ARG A 151 0.99 3.02 -19.25
N ASP A 152 2.07 3.79 -19.30
CA ASP A 152 2.49 4.63 -18.18
C ASP A 152 1.48 5.76 -17.93
N ARG A 153 0.94 6.34 -19.00
CA ARG A 153 -0.15 7.28 -18.93
C ARG A 153 -1.39 6.66 -18.27
N LEU A 154 -1.80 5.48 -18.67
CA LEU A 154 -2.92 4.76 -18.09
C LEU A 154 -2.70 4.49 -16.59
N VAL A 155 -1.51 4.03 -16.21
CA VAL A 155 -1.16 3.79 -14.80
C VAL A 155 -1.33 5.05 -13.96
N LEU A 156 -0.83 6.18 -14.42
CA LEU A 156 -0.91 7.45 -13.71
C LEU A 156 -2.36 7.97 -13.64
N GLU A 157 -3.12 7.87 -14.72
CA GLU A 157 -4.54 8.27 -14.75
C GLU A 157 -5.40 7.41 -13.82
N LEU A 158 -5.19 6.10 -13.78
CA LEU A 158 -5.93 5.23 -12.87
C LEU A 158 -5.57 5.46 -11.40
N LEU A 159 -4.31 5.79 -11.09
CA LEU A 159 -3.89 6.13 -9.72
C LEU A 159 -4.50 7.45 -9.25
N TYR A 160 -4.53 8.47 -10.10
CA TYR A 160 -5.03 9.78 -9.73
C TYR A 160 -6.50 9.97 -10.10
N GLY A 161 -6.90 9.74 -11.36
CA GLY A 161 -8.29 9.92 -11.80
C GLY A 161 -9.26 8.95 -11.10
N GLY A 162 -8.89 7.68 -10.92
CA GLY A 162 -9.69 6.70 -10.17
C GLY A 162 -9.40 6.66 -8.67
N GLY A 163 -8.37 7.35 -8.19
CA GLY A 163 -7.95 7.28 -6.79
C GLY A 163 -7.61 5.85 -6.33
N LEU A 164 -7.12 4.99 -7.23
CA LEU A 164 -6.85 3.59 -6.92
C LEU A 164 -5.64 3.42 -5.99
N ARG A 165 -5.70 2.42 -5.08
CA ARG A 165 -4.49 1.96 -4.42
C ARG A 165 -3.61 1.24 -5.43
N VAL A 166 -2.29 1.30 -5.26
CA VAL A 166 -1.37 0.62 -6.19
C VAL A 166 -1.64 -0.88 -6.29
N SER A 167 -2.05 -1.54 -5.20
CA SER A 167 -2.42 -2.96 -5.20
C SER A 167 -3.73 -3.22 -5.95
N GLU A 168 -4.69 -2.32 -5.89
CA GLU A 168 -5.94 -2.39 -6.64
C GLU A 168 -5.69 -2.22 -8.14
N LEU A 169 -4.87 -1.22 -8.52
CA LEU A 169 -4.46 -0.99 -9.89
C LEU A 169 -3.80 -2.23 -10.52
N VAL A 170 -2.77 -2.80 -9.86
CA VAL A 170 -2.06 -3.96 -10.43
C VAL A 170 -2.92 -5.23 -10.40
N GLY A 171 -3.91 -5.31 -9.50
CA GLY A 171 -4.86 -6.41 -9.43
C GLY A 171 -6.01 -6.31 -10.42
N LEU A 172 -6.21 -5.16 -11.07
CA LEU A 172 -7.36 -4.89 -11.91
C LEU A 172 -7.39 -5.77 -13.17
N ASN A 173 -8.56 -6.37 -13.44
CA ASN A 173 -8.86 -7.14 -14.64
C ASN A 173 -9.97 -6.46 -15.46
N TYR A 174 -10.12 -6.81 -16.72
CA TYR A 174 -11.16 -6.24 -17.57
C TYR A 174 -12.59 -6.52 -17.09
N ALA A 175 -12.84 -7.67 -16.41
CA ALA A 175 -14.15 -7.96 -15.80
C ALA A 175 -14.60 -6.94 -14.76
N GLN A 176 -13.68 -6.15 -14.22
CA GLN A 176 -13.95 -5.17 -13.16
C GLN A 176 -14.19 -3.76 -13.72
N LEU A 177 -14.17 -3.60 -15.04
CA LEU A 177 -14.34 -2.32 -15.72
C LEU A 177 -15.71 -2.24 -16.38
N ASP A 178 -16.42 -1.20 -16.06
CA ASP A 178 -17.57 -0.72 -16.82
C ASP A 178 -17.13 0.56 -17.55
N LEU A 179 -16.79 0.38 -18.84
CA LEU A 179 -16.27 1.48 -19.68
C LEU A 179 -17.38 2.46 -20.06
N ASP A 180 -18.59 1.98 -20.27
CA ASP A 180 -19.75 2.81 -20.65
C ASP A 180 -20.20 3.64 -19.43
N GLY A 181 -20.23 3.02 -18.26
CA GLY A 181 -20.48 3.71 -17.00
C GLY A 181 -19.31 4.55 -16.50
N GLY A 182 -18.09 4.39 -17.03
CA GLY A 182 -16.87 5.07 -16.57
C GLY A 182 -16.49 4.71 -15.14
N VAL A 183 -16.64 3.45 -14.75
CA VAL A 183 -16.45 2.98 -13.38
C VAL A 183 -15.55 1.74 -13.32
N ALA A 184 -14.67 1.68 -12.33
CA ALA A 184 -13.97 0.47 -11.96
C ALA A 184 -14.51 -0.09 -10.63
N ARG A 185 -14.74 -1.41 -10.59
CA ARG A 185 -15.11 -2.14 -9.38
C ARG A 185 -13.87 -2.74 -8.75
N VAL A 186 -13.47 -2.29 -7.57
CA VAL A 186 -12.23 -2.73 -6.92
C VAL A 186 -12.46 -3.37 -5.56
N LEU A 187 -11.63 -4.37 -5.24
CA LEU A 187 -11.63 -5.06 -3.96
C LEU A 187 -10.73 -4.33 -2.97
N GLY A 188 -11.32 -3.73 -1.96
CA GLY A 188 -10.62 -3.08 -0.86
C GLY A 188 -10.14 -4.03 0.23
N LYS A 189 -9.62 -3.46 1.32
CA LYS A 189 -9.23 -4.22 2.52
C LYS A 189 -10.44 -5.01 3.08
N GLY A 190 -10.22 -6.28 3.38
CA GLY A 190 -11.28 -7.17 3.88
C GLY A 190 -12.22 -7.71 2.80
N ARG A 191 -11.83 -7.67 1.52
CA ARG A 191 -12.64 -8.10 0.36
C ARG A 191 -13.94 -7.32 0.17
N LYS A 192 -14.04 -6.10 0.71
CA LYS A 192 -15.17 -5.22 0.43
C LYS A 192 -14.99 -4.59 -0.94
N GLU A 193 -15.99 -4.74 -1.80
CA GLU A 193 -16.01 -4.07 -3.09
C GLU A 193 -16.39 -2.60 -2.93
N ARG A 194 -15.79 -1.76 -3.78
CA ARG A 194 -16.23 -0.38 -3.96
C ARG A 194 -16.16 0.01 -5.43
N LEU A 195 -16.99 0.97 -5.78
CA LEU A 195 -16.98 1.60 -7.10
C LEU A 195 -16.03 2.79 -7.09
N CYS A 196 -15.25 2.91 -8.16
CA CYS A 196 -14.32 4.01 -8.40
C CYS A 196 -14.68 4.65 -9.73
N PRO A 197 -15.28 5.84 -9.76
CA PRO A 197 -15.41 6.63 -10.97
C PRO A 197 -14.02 6.89 -11.56
N LEU A 198 -13.89 6.76 -12.87
CA LEU A 198 -12.60 6.91 -13.56
C LEU A 198 -12.41 8.29 -14.18
N GLY A 199 -13.48 9.05 -14.37
CA GLY A 199 -13.48 10.31 -15.10
C GLY A 199 -13.26 10.15 -16.61
N ARG A 200 -13.60 11.18 -17.36
CA ARG A 200 -13.56 11.14 -18.83
C ARG A 200 -12.16 10.89 -19.39
N VAL A 201 -11.15 11.51 -18.79
CA VAL A 201 -9.76 11.39 -19.29
C VAL A 201 -9.21 9.98 -19.04
N ALA A 202 -9.38 9.43 -17.84
CA ALA A 202 -8.91 8.07 -17.54
C ALA A 202 -9.64 7.03 -18.38
N THR A 203 -10.96 7.20 -18.58
CA THR A 203 -11.77 6.34 -19.46
C THR A 203 -11.29 6.41 -20.90
N ALA A 204 -11.05 7.59 -21.45
CA ALA A 204 -10.55 7.76 -22.82
C ALA A 204 -9.18 7.09 -23.02
N VAL A 205 -8.25 7.27 -22.06
CA VAL A 205 -6.93 6.61 -22.09
C VAL A 205 -7.09 5.10 -22.02
N LEU A 206 -8.01 4.60 -21.19
CA LEU A 206 -8.27 3.17 -21.03
C LEU A 206 -8.89 2.54 -22.30
N VAL A 207 -9.83 3.23 -22.95
CA VAL A 207 -10.42 2.80 -24.23
C VAL A 207 -9.34 2.71 -25.31
N LYS A 208 -8.51 3.75 -25.46
CA LYS A 208 -7.39 3.74 -26.39
C LYS A 208 -6.39 2.62 -26.09
N TRP A 209 -6.01 2.46 -24.81
CA TRP A 209 -5.13 1.37 -24.39
C TRP A 209 -5.70 0.00 -24.77
N ARG A 210 -6.99 -0.23 -24.49
CA ARG A 210 -7.67 -1.48 -24.82
C ARG A 210 -7.67 -1.77 -26.32
N ALA A 211 -7.93 -0.75 -27.14
CA ALA A 211 -8.07 -0.89 -28.59
C ALA A 211 -6.72 -1.10 -29.29
N GLU A 212 -5.68 -0.37 -28.88
CA GLU A 212 -4.43 -0.29 -29.67
C GLU A 212 -3.28 -1.12 -29.07
N PHE A 213 -3.26 -1.37 -27.77
CA PHE A 213 -2.10 -1.94 -27.07
C PHE A 213 -2.36 -3.24 -26.31
N ALA A 214 -3.61 -3.50 -25.93
CA ALA A 214 -3.94 -4.69 -25.15
C ALA A 214 -4.05 -5.92 -26.07
N ARG A 215 -3.19 -6.92 -25.85
CA ARG A 215 -3.25 -8.20 -26.59
C ARG A 215 -4.39 -9.11 -26.12
N ALA A 216 -4.77 -9.02 -24.85
CA ALA A 216 -5.81 -9.84 -24.24
C ALA A 216 -6.73 -8.95 -23.40
N THR A 217 -8.02 -8.98 -23.72
CA THR A 217 -9.08 -8.20 -23.08
C THR A 217 -10.20 -9.08 -22.52
N ALA A 218 -9.94 -10.39 -22.44
CA ALA A 218 -10.86 -11.31 -21.78
C ALA A 218 -11.12 -10.90 -20.31
N PRO A 219 -12.26 -11.25 -19.73
CA PRO A 219 -12.66 -10.80 -18.38
C PRO A 219 -11.59 -10.97 -17.29
N GLY A 220 -10.84 -12.08 -17.29
CA GLY A 220 -9.76 -12.36 -16.34
C GLY A 220 -8.41 -11.74 -16.68
N SER A 221 -8.27 -11.10 -17.86
CA SER A 221 -6.98 -10.53 -18.29
C SER A 221 -6.64 -9.26 -17.50
N PRO A 222 -5.34 -9.06 -17.15
CA PRO A 222 -4.90 -7.86 -16.44
C PRO A 222 -5.00 -6.62 -17.33
N VAL A 223 -5.45 -5.51 -16.77
CA VAL A 223 -5.59 -4.23 -17.47
C VAL A 223 -4.22 -3.59 -17.72
N VAL A 224 -3.32 -3.61 -16.74
CA VAL A 224 -1.97 -3.03 -16.86
C VAL A 224 -0.92 -4.12 -16.92
N VAL A 225 -0.11 -4.10 -17.99
CA VAL A 225 0.84 -5.16 -18.30
C VAL A 225 2.23 -4.61 -18.64
N THR A 226 3.25 -5.48 -18.54
CA THR A 226 4.62 -5.21 -19.01
C THR A 226 4.69 -5.29 -20.53
N THR A 227 5.86 -4.96 -21.13
CA THR A 227 6.12 -5.16 -22.57
C THR A 227 6.05 -6.64 -22.98
N GLN A 228 6.22 -7.57 -22.03
CA GLN A 228 6.03 -9.01 -22.23
C GLN A 228 4.58 -9.46 -21.97
N HIS A 229 3.63 -8.53 -21.86
CA HIS A 229 2.20 -8.76 -21.61
C HIS A 229 1.88 -9.53 -20.30
N ARG A 230 2.80 -9.50 -19.31
CA ARG A 230 2.55 -10.01 -17.97
C ARG A 230 2.01 -8.89 -17.08
N ARG A 231 1.20 -9.23 -16.08
CA ARG A 231 0.68 -8.29 -15.08
C ARG A 231 1.78 -7.41 -14.49
N LEU A 232 1.55 -6.11 -14.45
CA LEU A 232 2.49 -5.16 -13.86
C LEU A 232 2.62 -5.38 -12.34
N SER A 233 3.82 -5.28 -11.80
CA SER A 233 4.04 -5.41 -10.35
C SER A 233 3.93 -4.06 -9.64
N VAL A 234 3.63 -4.09 -8.33
CA VAL A 234 3.64 -2.89 -7.48
C VAL A 234 5.00 -2.16 -7.55
N ARG A 235 6.10 -2.93 -7.57
CA ARG A 235 7.45 -2.35 -7.69
C ARG A 235 7.67 -1.63 -9.01
N ALA A 236 7.17 -2.19 -10.12
CA ALA A 236 7.26 -1.56 -11.42
C ALA A 236 6.49 -0.22 -11.45
N VAL A 237 5.27 -0.16 -10.88
CA VAL A 237 4.50 1.09 -10.73
C VAL A 237 5.24 2.13 -9.90
N GLN A 238 5.89 1.72 -8.80
CA GLN A 238 6.68 2.63 -7.96
C GLN A 238 7.89 3.20 -8.70
N LEU A 239 8.59 2.39 -9.51
CA LEU A 239 9.72 2.84 -10.33
C LEU A 239 9.28 3.77 -11.45
N LEU A 240 8.18 3.43 -12.13
CA LEU A 240 7.53 4.27 -13.12
C LEU A 240 7.21 5.66 -12.54
N LEU A 241 6.53 5.70 -11.40
CA LEU A 241 6.19 6.96 -10.74
C LEU A 241 7.43 7.79 -10.42
N LYS A 242 8.48 7.18 -9.87
CA LYS A 242 9.75 7.88 -9.57
C LYS A 242 10.38 8.50 -10.81
N ARG A 243 10.34 7.80 -11.95
CA ARG A 243 10.82 8.33 -13.23
C ARG A 243 10.10 9.63 -13.61
N TYR A 244 8.77 9.62 -13.57
CA TYR A 244 7.98 10.79 -13.97
C TYR A 244 8.02 11.92 -12.95
N LEU A 245 8.18 11.63 -11.66
CA LEU A 245 8.45 12.65 -10.64
C LEU A 245 9.76 13.38 -10.92
N ALA A 246 10.83 12.64 -11.23
CA ALA A 246 12.13 13.24 -11.58
C ALA A 246 12.04 14.11 -12.84
N LEU A 247 11.33 13.65 -13.88
CA LEU A 247 11.11 14.41 -15.10
C LEU A 247 10.30 15.70 -14.89
N ALA A 248 9.37 15.68 -13.94
CA ALA A 248 8.56 16.85 -13.58
C ALA A 248 9.21 17.75 -12.52
N GLY A 249 10.45 17.47 -12.08
CA GLY A 249 11.11 18.21 -11.01
C GLY A 249 10.41 18.13 -9.66
N LEU A 250 9.66 17.03 -9.42
CA LEU A 250 8.87 16.84 -8.21
C LEU A 250 9.62 16.00 -7.16
N PRO A 251 9.27 16.13 -5.86
CA PRO A 251 9.96 15.40 -4.79
C PRO A 251 9.97 13.87 -5.02
N PRO A 252 11.13 13.20 -4.94
CA PRO A 252 11.28 11.78 -5.26
C PRO A 252 10.69 10.84 -4.21
N ASP A 253 10.30 11.37 -3.04
CA ASP A 253 9.67 10.63 -1.94
C ASP A 253 8.15 10.51 -2.08
N LEU A 254 7.58 11.10 -3.14
CA LEU A 254 6.17 10.91 -3.49
C LEU A 254 5.90 9.45 -3.89
N THR A 255 4.79 8.93 -3.40
CA THR A 255 4.38 7.53 -3.58
C THR A 255 2.99 7.46 -4.21
N PRO A 256 2.56 6.32 -4.76
CA PRO A 256 1.17 6.15 -5.22
C PRO A 256 0.13 6.50 -4.15
N HIS A 257 0.46 6.32 -2.87
CA HIS A 257 -0.43 6.70 -1.77
C HIS A 257 -0.56 8.22 -1.64
N LYS A 258 0.51 8.98 -1.90
CA LYS A 258 0.46 10.46 -1.92
C LYS A 258 -0.32 11.00 -3.13
N LEU A 259 -0.29 10.33 -4.29
CA LEU A 259 -1.16 10.67 -5.42
C LEU A 259 -2.64 10.53 -5.06
N ARG A 260 -2.99 9.42 -4.41
CA ARG A 260 -4.34 9.20 -3.92
C ARG A 260 -4.73 10.22 -2.82
N HIS A 261 -3.79 10.67 -2.02
CA HIS A 261 -4.03 11.77 -1.07
C HIS A 261 -4.29 13.10 -1.81
N SER A 262 -3.54 13.39 -2.88
CA SER A 262 -3.81 14.55 -3.75
C SER A 262 -5.20 14.48 -4.38
N TYR A 263 -5.63 13.30 -4.86
CA TYR A 263 -7.00 13.06 -5.32
C TYR A 263 -8.04 13.47 -4.27
N ALA A 264 -7.90 12.98 -3.04
CA ALA A 264 -8.81 13.31 -1.96
C ALA A 264 -8.83 14.80 -1.64
N THR A 265 -7.65 15.41 -1.57
CA THR A 265 -7.49 16.85 -1.26
C THR A 265 -8.11 17.71 -2.34
N HIS A 266 -7.92 17.38 -3.62
CA HIS A 266 -8.51 18.14 -4.73
C HIS A 266 -10.04 18.06 -4.73
N LEU A 267 -10.62 16.86 -4.49
CA LEU A 267 -12.07 16.73 -4.33
C LEU A 267 -12.61 17.59 -3.18
N LEU A 268 -11.96 17.57 -2.02
CA LEU A 268 -12.38 18.35 -0.86
C LEU A 268 -12.26 19.86 -1.12
N ASN A 269 -11.16 20.30 -1.75
CA ASN A 269 -10.94 21.71 -2.10
C ASN A 269 -11.97 22.22 -3.13
N ALA A 270 -12.47 21.32 -3.98
CA ALA A 270 -13.55 21.62 -4.93
C ALA A 270 -14.96 21.50 -4.30
N GLY A 271 -15.04 21.35 -2.97
CA GLY A 271 -16.31 21.37 -2.23
C GLY A 271 -17.02 20.00 -2.13
N ALA A 272 -16.36 18.90 -2.48
CA ALA A 272 -16.94 17.57 -2.27
C ALA A 272 -17.13 17.27 -0.77
N ASP A 273 -18.25 16.63 -0.43
CA ASP A 273 -18.53 16.21 0.95
C ASP A 273 -17.50 15.18 1.43
N LEU A 274 -17.00 15.36 2.66
CA LEU A 274 -15.95 14.51 3.25
C LEU A 274 -16.37 13.03 3.31
N ARG A 275 -17.65 12.74 3.60
CA ARG A 275 -18.13 11.35 3.71
C ARG A 275 -18.13 10.68 2.34
N LEU A 276 -18.56 11.39 1.30
CA LEU A 276 -18.51 10.88 -0.07
C LEU A 276 -17.08 10.64 -0.54
N VAL A 277 -16.14 11.52 -0.20
CA VAL A 277 -14.72 11.31 -0.48
C VAL A 277 -14.17 10.08 0.27
N GLN A 278 -14.59 9.86 1.53
CA GLN A 278 -14.23 8.66 2.29
C GLN A 278 -14.79 7.37 1.66
N GLU A 279 -16.01 7.40 1.12
CA GLU A 279 -16.61 6.28 0.39
C GLU A 279 -15.87 5.99 -0.92
N LEU A 280 -15.59 7.00 -1.73
CA LEU A 280 -14.75 6.89 -2.94
C LEU A 280 -13.39 6.27 -2.63
N LEU A 281 -12.81 6.62 -1.49
CA LEU A 281 -11.56 6.06 -1.03
C LEU A 281 -11.69 4.68 -0.36
N GLY A 282 -12.87 4.23 0.02
CA GLY A 282 -13.08 2.97 0.73
C GLY A 282 -12.31 2.93 2.05
N HIS A 283 -12.47 3.96 2.89
CA HIS A 283 -11.93 4.01 4.24
C HIS A 283 -12.83 3.21 5.18
N ALA A 284 -12.33 2.11 5.74
CA ALA A 284 -13.06 1.17 6.60
C ALA A 284 -13.19 1.63 8.06
N SER A 285 -13.07 2.91 8.36
CA SER A 285 -13.06 3.40 9.74
C SER A 285 -13.95 4.60 9.93
N LEU A 286 -15.13 4.32 10.42
CA LEU A 286 -15.77 4.99 11.56
C LEU A 286 -16.93 4.08 12.02
N ASN A 287 -17.11 3.95 13.32
CA ASN A 287 -18.08 3.15 14.06
C ASN A 287 -19.56 3.43 13.70
N THR A 288 -19.94 3.28 12.43
CA THR A 288 -21.33 3.42 11.99
C THR A 288 -21.66 2.35 10.96
N THR A 289 -21.80 1.11 11.45
CA THR A 289 -22.37 -0.02 10.70
C THR A 289 -23.88 0.13 10.50
N GLN A 290 -24.43 1.27 10.77
CA GLN A 290 -25.86 1.54 10.61
C GLN A 290 -26.02 2.82 9.81
N ILE A 291 -26.62 2.72 8.64
CA ILE A 291 -27.40 3.73 7.91
C ILE A 291 -27.01 3.96 6.43
N TYR A 292 -25.84 3.58 5.90
CA TYR A 292 -25.53 3.93 4.50
C TYR A 292 -25.33 2.73 3.57
N THR A 293 -26.40 1.99 3.32
CA THR A 293 -26.44 0.95 2.27
C THR A 293 -26.82 1.48 0.88
N HIS A 294 -27.00 2.79 0.67
CA HIS A 294 -27.55 3.32 -0.57
C HIS A 294 -27.02 4.67 -1.06
N VAL A 295 -25.70 4.92 -1.02
CA VAL A 295 -25.18 5.95 -1.94
C VAL A 295 -25.14 5.32 -3.33
N SER A 296 -26.03 5.75 -4.21
CA SER A 296 -26.10 5.21 -5.56
C SER A 296 -24.85 5.54 -6.35
N THR A 297 -24.46 4.67 -7.29
CA THR A 297 -23.34 4.91 -8.23
C THR A 297 -23.49 6.26 -8.93
N ALA A 298 -24.73 6.64 -9.27
CA ALA A 298 -25.05 7.93 -9.87
C ALA A 298 -24.66 9.11 -8.98
N ARG A 299 -24.90 9.02 -7.67
CA ARG A 299 -24.54 10.09 -6.73
C ARG A 299 -23.01 10.23 -6.54
N LEU A 300 -22.31 9.10 -6.47
CA LEU A 300 -20.83 9.12 -6.40
C LEU A 300 -20.21 9.72 -7.65
N LYS A 301 -20.77 9.38 -8.82
CA LYS A 301 -20.34 9.91 -10.11
C LYS A 301 -20.65 11.41 -10.21
N GLU A 302 -21.83 11.86 -9.83
CA GLU A 302 -22.22 13.27 -9.83
C GLU A 302 -21.24 14.12 -8.99
N VAL A 303 -20.89 13.67 -7.78
CA VAL A 303 -19.96 14.39 -6.92
C VAL A 303 -18.54 14.38 -7.53
N TYR A 304 -18.13 13.26 -8.10
CA TYR A 304 -16.88 13.16 -8.81
C TYR A 304 -16.83 14.12 -10.00
N ASP A 305 -17.85 14.09 -10.86
CA ASP A 305 -17.92 14.90 -12.08
C ASP A 305 -17.96 16.41 -11.78
N LYS A 306 -18.52 16.82 -10.63
CA LYS A 306 -18.51 18.24 -10.19
C LYS A 306 -17.21 18.69 -9.57
N ALA A 307 -16.47 17.80 -8.92
CA ALA A 307 -15.37 18.20 -8.05
C ALA A 307 -13.97 17.71 -8.53
N HIS A 308 -13.88 16.72 -9.41
CA HIS A 308 -12.58 16.18 -9.79
C HIS A 308 -12.01 16.90 -11.02
N PRO A 309 -10.71 17.36 -10.99
CA PRO A 309 -10.11 18.11 -12.11
C PRO A 309 -9.97 17.32 -13.42
N ARG A 310 -10.23 16.00 -13.40
CA ARG A 310 -10.17 15.07 -14.54
C ARG A 310 -11.51 14.41 -14.85
N ALA A 311 -12.60 14.95 -14.34
CA ALA A 311 -13.95 14.47 -14.58
C ALA A 311 -14.36 14.52 -16.06
#